data_9ef7de5d9ddbc131b1eb1a79ba001845
#
_entry.id   9ef7de5d9ddbc131b1eb1a79ba001845
#
_cell.length_a   1.000
_cell.length_b   1.000
_cell.length_c   1.000
_cell.angle_alpha   90.00
_cell.angle_beta   90.00
_cell.angle_gamma   90.00
#
_symmetry.space_group_name_H-M   'P 1'
#
loop_
_entity.id
_entity.type
_entity.pdbx_description
1 polymer ?
#
loop_
_entity_poly.entity_id
_entity_poly.type
_entity_poly.pdbx_seq_one_letter_code
_entity_poly.pdbx_strand_id
1 'polypeptide(L)'
;MIRFSICGAASYACGELLRLMVNHPETQVAHLADSFAAGRRIQDEHPALMGFYDQEILPLNDETIAQIVEDSDVVFTAVDAGTVCGIAEKVLAGGKKFIDFGADIRFRDAKVWEKWYHLDHPNYEMTKKAVYCIPEIQRDLAKGKSLISNPGCYPTATTLGLYPALKEGLVVENTIVVDAKSGYTGAGRRPAPNKLLAE
;
A
#
# COMPACT_ATOMS: atom_id res chain seq x y z
N MET A 1 -7.34 9.85 -19.17
CA MET A 1 -6.35 8.87 -18.65
C MET A 1 -6.03 9.27 -17.23
N ILE A 2 -6.12 8.35 -16.27
CA ILE A 2 -5.86 8.61 -14.85
C ILE A 2 -4.34 8.57 -14.63
N ARG A 3 -3.77 9.65 -14.11
CA ARG A 3 -2.35 9.73 -13.79
C ARG A 3 -2.12 9.29 -12.35
N PHE A 4 -1.22 8.35 -12.15
CA PHE A 4 -0.92 7.88 -10.79
C PHE A 4 0.58 7.96 -10.48
N SER A 5 0.89 8.20 -9.23
CA SER A 5 2.25 8.15 -8.69
C SER A 5 2.38 7.16 -7.56
N ILE A 6 3.61 6.72 -7.31
CA ILE A 6 3.93 5.75 -6.26
C ILE A 6 5.02 6.29 -5.36
N CYS A 7 4.78 6.33 -4.05
CA CYS A 7 5.78 6.53 -3.02
C CYS A 7 6.13 5.18 -2.38
N GLY A 8 7.42 4.81 -2.37
CA GLY A 8 7.90 3.48 -2.02
C GLY A 8 7.98 2.55 -3.25
N ALA A 9 8.38 3.12 -4.40
CA ALA A 9 8.37 2.47 -5.70
C ALA A 9 9.22 1.19 -5.77
N ALA A 10 10.28 1.09 -4.96
CA ALA A 10 11.14 -0.10 -4.90
C ALA A 10 10.50 -1.27 -4.11
N SER A 11 9.36 -1.09 -3.45
CA SER A 11 8.70 -2.19 -2.72
C SER A 11 8.14 -3.26 -3.66
N TYR A 12 8.09 -4.52 -3.21
CA TYR A 12 7.50 -5.60 -4.00
C TYR A 12 6.02 -5.35 -4.34
N ALA A 13 5.26 -4.76 -3.41
CA ALA A 13 3.86 -4.43 -3.64
C ALA A 13 3.69 -3.41 -4.78
N CYS A 14 4.58 -2.41 -4.86
CA CYS A 14 4.55 -1.42 -5.93
C CYS A 14 5.03 -1.99 -7.26
N GLY A 15 6.04 -2.88 -7.25
CA GLY A 15 6.44 -3.60 -8.46
C GLY A 15 5.31 -4.44 -9.04
N GLU A 16 4.53 -5.10 -8.18
CA GLU A 16 3.36 -5.87 -8.60
C GLU A 16 2.22 -4.97 -9.09
N LEU A 17 1.98 -3.83 -8.43
CA LEU A 17 1.04 -2.83 -8.91
C LEU A 17 1.41 -2.36 -10.32
N LEU A 18 2.66 -1.98 -10.55
CA LEU A 18 3.15 -1.55 -11.87
C LEU A 18 2.96 -2.65 -12.91
N ARG A 19 3.26 -3.90 -12.56
CA ARG A 19 3.04 -5.05 -13.46
C ARG A 19 1.57 -5.18 -13.89
N LEU A 20 0.64 -4.99 -12.98
CA LEU A 20 -0.80 -5.00 -13.27
C LEU A 20 -1.21 -3.81 -14.14
N MET A 21 -0.58 -2.64 -13.92
CA MET A 21 -0.91 -1.42 -14.65
C MET A 21 -0.35 -1.37 -16.07
N VAL A 22 0.62 -2.22 -16.44
CA VAL A 22 1.17 -2.31 -17.82
C VAL A 22 0.06 -2.41 -18.87
N ASN A 23 -0.96 -3.22 -18.62
CA ASN A 23 -2.05 -3.46 -19.56
C ASN A 23 -3.33 -2.69 -19.21
N HIS A 24 -3.30 -1.77 -18.26
CA HIS A 24 -4.48 -0.99 -17.89
C HIS A 24 -4.68 0.18 -18.87
N PRO A 25 -5.75 0.18 -19.69
CA PRO A 25 -5.86 1.10 -20.84
C PRO A 25 -6.08 2.56 -20.44
N GLU A 26 -6.50 2.82 -19.21
CA GLU A 26 -6.91 4.15 -18.76
C GLU A 26 -5.97 4.78 -17.74
N THR A 27 -4.78 4.17 -17.49
CA THR A 27 -3.84 4.67 -16.50
C THR A 27 -2.46 4.97 -17.07
N GLN A 28 -1.78 5.94 -16.46
CA GLN A 28 -0.41 6.32 -16.79
C GLN A 28 0.36 6.64 -15.50
N VAL A 29 1.59 6.14 -15.40
CA VAL A 29 2.52 6.52 -14.33
C VAL A 29 2.95 7.97 -14.54
N ALA A 30 2.78 8.80 -13.51
CA ALA A 30 3.32 10.16 -13.48
C ALA A 30 4.71 10.18 -12.84
N HIS A 31 4.80 9.78 -11.57
CA HIS A 31 6.05 9.79 -10.82
C HIS A 31 6.22 8.51 -9.99
N LEU A 32 7.48 8.10 -9.85
CA LEU A 32 7.92 7.03 -8.96
C LEU A 32 8.90 7.62 -7.96
N ALA A 33 8.67 7.49 -6.68
CA ALA A 33 9.53 8.02 -5.63
C ALA A 33 9.86 6.97 -4.58
N ASP A 34 11.09 7.00 -4.06
CA ASP A 34 11.55 6.09 -3.00
C ASP A 34 12.66 6.73 -2.17
N SER A 35 12.76 6.35 -0.89
CA SER A 35 13.81 6.86 0.00
C SER A 35 15.16 6.16 -0.19
N PHE A 36 15.19 4.96 -0.76
CA PHE A 36 16.38 4.10 -0.81
C PHE A 36 16.86 3.81 -2.23
N ALA A 37 15.96 3.91 -3.21
CA ALA A 37 16.22 3.60 -4.61
C ALA A 37 16.27 4.85 -5.50
N ALA A 38 16.31 6.05 -4.92
CA ALA A 38 16.40 7.29 -5.68
C ALA A 38 17.61 7.30 -6.63
N GLY A 39 17.43 7.78 -7.85
CA GLY A 39 18.44 7.80 -8.90
C GLY A 39 18.59 6.48 -9.67
N ARG A 40 17.90 5.41 -9.27
CA ARG A 40 17.89 4.15 -10.02
C ARG A 40 16.72 4.10 -10.99
N ARG A 41 16.83 3.30 -12.03
CA ARG A 41 15.70 3.03 -12.91
C ARG A 41 14.76 2.00 -12.31
N ILE A 42 13.47 2.17 -12.51
CA ILE A 42 12.46 1.24 -11.96
C ILE A 42 12.63 -0.19 -12.48
N GLN A 43 13.07 -0.37 -13.70
CA GLN A 43 13.34 -1.69 -14.29
C GLN A 43 14.55 -2.40 -13.66
N ASP A 44 15.50 -1.66 -13.08
CA ASP A 44 16.65 -2.23 -12.35
C ASP A 44 16.19 -2.77 -10.97
N GLU A 45 15.21 -2.09 -10.36
CA GLU A 45 14.57 -2.55 -9.12
C GLU A 45 13.57 -3.69 -9.35
N HIS A 46 12.88 -3.69 -10.48
CA HIS A 46 11.87 -4.68 -10.85
C HIS A 46 12.14 -5.21 -12.26
N PRO A 47 13.04 -6.20 -12.43
CA PRO A 47 13.43 -6.68 -13.75
C PRO A 47 12.27 -7.17 -14.63
N ALA A 48 11.17 -7.62 -14.03
CA ALA A 48 9.95 -8.00 -14.74
C ALA A 48 9.26 -6.83 -15.47
N LEU A 49 9.64 -5.58 -15.17
CA LEU A 49 9.11 -4.38 -15.81
C LEU A 49 9.98 -3.87 -16.96
N MET A 50 11.07 -4.59 -17.31
CA MET A 50 11.96 -4.21 -18.39
C MET A 50 11.21 -4.12 -19.71
N GLY A 51 11.38 -2.99 -20.42
CA GLY A 51 10.69 -2.72 -21.68
C GLY A 51 9.28 -2.13 -21.54
N PHE A 52 8.74 -2.03 -20.31
CA PHE A 52 7.45 -1.39 -20.05
C PHE A 52 7.61 -0.05 -19.35
N TYR A 53 8.52 0.03 -18.38
CA TYR A 53 8.81 1.24 -17.61
C TYR A 53 10.33 1.39 -17.50
N ASP A 54 10.83 2.59 -17.78
CA ASP A 54 12.26 2.94 -17.67
C ASP A 54 12.51 4.20 -16.85
N GLN A 55 11.46 4.75 -16.22
CA GLN A 55 11.57 5.98 -15.43
C GLN A 55 12.59 5.84 -14.30
N GLU A 56 13.25 6.93 -14.02
CA GLU A 56 14.08 7.10 -12.84
C GLU A 56 13.19 7.25 -11.59
N ILE A 57 13.61 6.65 -10.51
CA ILE A 57 12.98 6.78 -9.20
C ILE A 57 13.48 8.06 -8.55
N LEU A 58 12.57 8.97 -8.27
CA LEU A 58 12.85 10.25 -7.60
C LEU A 58 13.11 10.07 -6.10
N PRO A 59 13.87 10.99 -5.46
CA PRO A 59 13.98 10.99 -4.01
C PRO A 59 12.62 11.31 -3.36
N LEU A 60 12.26 10.59 -2.31
CA LEU A 60 11.03 10.86 -1.57
C LEU A 60 11.26 12.01 -0.58
N ASN A 61 11.03 13.24 -1.03
CA ASN A 61 11.16 14.47 -0.27
C ASN A 61 9.97 15.42 -0.54
N ASP A 62 9.95 16.55 0.12
CA ASP A 62 8.85 17.52 0.03
C ASP A 62 8.67 18.09 -1.36
N GLU A 63 9.76 18.32 -2.09
CA GLU A 63 9.74 18.83 -3.46
C GLU A 63 9.09 17.81 -4.41
N THR A 64 9.54 16.57 -4.34
CA THR A 64 8.95 15.47 -5.14
C THR A 64 7.48 15.24 -4.77
N ILE A 65 7.11 15.32 -3.49
CA ILE A 65 5.71 15.20 -3.08
C ILE A 65 4.87 16.33 -3.68
N ALA A 66 5.38 17.56 -3.75
CA ALA A 66 4.67 18.67 -4.39
C ALA A 66 4.44 18.41 -5.89
N GLN A 67 5.44 17.90 -6.61
CA GLN A 67 5.31 17.51 -8.02
C GLN A 67 4.30 16.38 -8.19
N ILE A 68 4.35 15.36 -7.32
CA ILE A 68 3.39 14.24 -7.30
C ILE A 68 1.96 14.76 -7.12
N VAL A 69 1.74 15.71 -6.20
CA VAL A 69 0.42 16.32 -5.96
C VAL A 69 -0.08 17.08 -7.18
N GLU A 70 0.79 17.82 -7.84
CA GLU A 70 0.42 18.57 -9.05
C GLU A 70 0.03 17.64 -10.20
N ASP A 71 0.83 16.63 -10.45
CA ASP A 71 0.80 15.82 -11.65
C ASP A 71 -0.09 14.57 -11.57
N SER A 72 -0.59 14.20 -10.41
CA SER A 72 -1.32 12.94 -10.24
C SER A 72 -2.80 13.15 -9.93
N ASP A 73 -3.61 12.16 -10.28
CA ASP A 73 -5.00 12.01 -9.82
C ASP A 73 -5.08 11.09 -8.60
N VAL A 74 -4.18 10.10 -8.54
CA VAL A 74 -4.12 9.09 -7.48
C VAL A 74 -2.68 8.86 -7.06
N VAL A 75 -2.44 8.76 -5.75
CA VAL A 75 -1.13 8.41 -5.18
C VAL A 75 -1.23 7.12 -4.40
N PHE A 76 -0.36 6.18 -4.72
CA PHE A 76 -0.19 4.92 -3.98
C PHE A 76 1.03 5.02 -3.07
N THR A 77 0.95 4.39 -1.89
CA THR A 77 2.09 4.33 -0.97
C THR A 77 2.35 2.93 -0.46
N ALA A 78 3.63 2.59 -0.35
CA ALA A 78 4.14 1.40 0.31
C ALA A 78 5.46 1.74 1.01
N VAL A 79 5.38 2.65 1.97
CA VAL A 79 6.50 3.18 2.75
C VAL A 79 6.50 2.63 4.17
N ASP A 80 7.54 2.93 4.94
CA ASP A 80 7.67 2.45 6.32
C ASP A 80 6.57 3.00 7.23
N ALA A 81 6.22 2.22 8.25
CA ALA A 81 5.27 2.63 9.28
C ALA A 81 5.71 3.95 9.95
N GLY A 82 4.75 4.82 10.22
CA GLY A 82 4.97 6.13 10.81
C GLY A 82 5.21 7.27 9.80
N THR A 83 5.31 6.97 8.49
CA THR A 83 5.64 7.99 7.48
C THR A 83 4.47 8.37 6.56
N VAL A 84 3.47 7.54 6.46
CA VAL A 84 2.35 7.69 5.51
C VAL A 84 1.53 8.95 5.76
N CYS A 85 1.25 9.28 7.01
CA CYS A 85 0.32 10.37 7.36
C CYS A 85 0.78 11.72 6.79
N GLY A 86 2.07 12.04 6.86
CA GLY A 86 2.61 13.31 6.32
C GLY A 86 2.48 13.41 4.80
N ILE A 87 2.63 12.30 4.07
CA ILE A 87 2.42 12.25 2.62
C ILE A 87 0.93 12.40 2.31
N ALA A 88 0.10 11.63 3.00
CA ALA A 88 -1.35 11.63 2.81
C ALA A 88 -1.97 13.00 3.04
N GLU A 89 -1.53 13.75 4.06
CA GLU A 89 -1.99 15.12 4.32
C GLU A 89 -1.79 16.03 3.11
N LYS A 90 -0.59 16.02 2.53
CA LYS A 90 -0.26 16.86 1.36
C LYS A 90 -1.07 16.46 0.13
N VAL A 91 -1.18 15.16 -0.13
CA VAL A 91 -1.94 14.63 -1.28
C VAL A 91 -3.43 14.96 -1.17
N LEU A 92 -4.02 14.78 0.00
CA LEU A 92 -5.42 15.08 0.25
C LEU A 92 -5.71 16.60 0.23
N ALA A 93 -4.79 17.41 0.75
CA ALA A 93 -4.89 18.88 0.67
C ALA A 93 -4.88 19.37 -0.79
N GLY A 94 -4.16 18.68 -1.68
CA GLY A 94 -4.20 18.91 -3.13
C GLY A 94 -5.45 18.37 -3.83
N GLY A 95 -6.43 17.84 -3.10
CA GLY A 95 -7.67 17.31 -3.66
C GLY A 95 -7.52 15.97 -4.38
N LYS A 96 -6.40 15.28 -4.21
CA LYS A 96 -6.08 14.02 -4.89
C LYS A 96 -6.55 12.80 -4.09
N LYS A 97 -6.59 11.64 -4.74
CA LYS A 97 -6.89 10.35 -4.07
C LYS A 97 -5.62 9.72 -3.55
N PHE A 98 -5.75 9.04 -2.41
CA PHE A 98 -4.63 8.39 -1.74
C PHE A 98 -4.99 6.95 -1.37
N ILE A 99 -4.16 6.00 -1.77
CA ILE A 99 -4.32 4.57 -1.47
C ILE A 99 -3.05 4.06 -0.80
N ASP A 100 -3.18 3.64 0.45
CA ASP A 100 -2.05 3.16 1.24
C ASP A 100 -2.02 1.63 1.34
N PHE A 101 -0.88 1.03 0.99
CA PHE A 101 -0.58 -0.38 1.21
C PHE A 101 0.06 -0.63 2.58
N GLY A 102 0.48 0.44 3.26
CA GLY A 102 1.04 0.39 4.60
C GLY A 102 0.00 0.14 5.69
N ALA A 103 0.39 0.38 6.92
CA ALA A 103 -0.43 0.04 8.07
C ALA A 103 -0.92 1.24 8.89
N ASP A 104 -0.41 2.45 8.61
CA ASP A 104 -0.62 3.62 9.47
C ASP A 104 -2.08 4.03 9.62
N ILE A 105 -2.87 3.81 8.57
CA ILE A 105 -4.28 4.23 8.55
C ILE A 105 -5.27 3.05 8.59
N ARG A 106 -4.83 1.84 9.04
CA ARG A 106 -5.69 0.64 9.12
C ARG A 106 -6.52 0.55 10.38
N PHE A 107 -5.96 0.97 11.51
CA PHE A 107 -6.57 0.75 12.83
C PHE A 107 -7.37 1.97 13.25
N ARG A 108 -8.54 1.75 13.82
CA ARG A 108 -9.38 2.82 14.40
C ARG A 108 -9.00 3.17 15.84
N ASP A 109 -8.10 2.42 16.43
CA ASP A 109 -7.54 2.67 17.77
C ASP A 109 -6.03 2.82 17.67
N ALA A 110 -5.52 4.02 17.96
CA ALA A 110 -4.11 4.33 17.94
C ALA A 110 -3.29 3.40 18.86
N LYS A 111 -3.82 3.10 20.05
CA LYS A 111 -3.12 2.25 21.03
C LYS A 111 -2.89 0.83 20.51
N VAL A 112 -3.82 0.31 19.69
CA VAL A 112 -3.64 -0.99 19.04
C VAL A 112 -2.49 -0.91 18.03
N TRP A 113 -2.45 0.14 17.22
CA TRP A 113 -1.37 0.33 16.26
C TRP A 113 -0.01 0.53 16.97
N GLU A 114 0.07 1.40 17.96
CA GLU A 114 1.27 1.69 18.74
C GLU A 114 1.83 0.44 19.42
N LYS A 115 0.96 -0.40 19.97
CA LYS A 115 1.32 -1.68 20.60
C LYS A 115 2.02 -2.63 19.62
N TRP A 116 1.56 -2.69 18.36
CA TRP A 116 2.08 -3.66 17.39
C TRP A 116 3.26 -3.13 16.58
N TYR A 117 3.30 -1.81 16.33
CA TYR A 117 4.39 -1.18 15.55
C TYR A 117 5.49 -0.57 16.41
N HIS A 118 5.29 -0.46 17.73
CA HIS A 118 6.25 0.11 18.69
C HIS A 118 6.69 1.54 18.34
N LEU A 119 5.79 2.32 17.80
CA LEU A 119 5.93 3.72 17.41
C LEU A 119 4.74 4.52 17.93
N ASP A 120 4.91 5.81 18.16
CA ASP A 120 3.80 6.72 18.40
C ASP A 120 3.06 6.98 17.08
N HIS A 121 1.72 6.92 17.10
CA HIS A 121 0.95 7.10 15.87
C HIS A 121 0.98 8.57 15.43
N PRO A 122 1.46 8.90 14.20
CA PRO A 122 1.72 10.28 13.79
C PRO A 122 0.47 11.13 13.60
N ASN A 123 -0.65 10.57 13.19
CA ASN A 123 -1.93 11.26 13.05
C ASN A 123 -3.13 10.31 13.11
N TYR A 124 -3.63 10.09 14.31
CA TYR A 124 -4.76 9.20 14.53
C TYR A 124 -6.08 9.69 13.89
N GLU A 125 -6.31 11.01 13.83
CA GLU A 125 -7.54 11.54 13.22
C GLU A 125 -7.68 11.20 11.75
N MET A 126 -6.56 10.95 11.06
CA MET A 126 -6.57 10.49 9.68
C MET A 126 -7.17 9.09 9.53
N THR A 127 -6.92 8.20 10.49
CA THR A 127 -7.45 6.82 10.45
C THR A 127 -8.97 6.79 10.48
N LYS A 128 -9.60 7.76 11.14
CA LYS A 128 -11.07 7.89 11.20
C LYS A 128 -11.68 8.27 9.85
N LYS A 129 -10.91 8.93 8.99
CA LYS A 129 -11.33 9.35 7.64
C LYS A 129 -11.07 8.29 6.58
N ALA A 130 -10.14 7.37 6.85
CA ALA A 130 -9.76 6.33 5.92
C ALA A 130 -10.85 5.27 5.77
N VAL A 131 -11.02 4.77 4.56
CA VAL A 131 -11.84 3.61 4.29
C VAL A 131 -10.94 2.38 4.18
N TYR A 132 -11.03 1.50 5.16
CA TYR A 132 -10.41 0.18 5.11
C TYR A 132 -11.36 -0.79 4.44
N CYS A 133 -10.97 -1.36 3.30
CA CYS A 133 -11.85 -2.30 2.60
C CYS A 133 -11.07 -3.33 1.78
N ILE A 134 -11.70 -4.47 1.60
CA ILE A 134 -11.34 -5.49 0.61
C ILE A 134 -12.30 -5.29 -0.57
N PRO A 135 -11.84 -4.79 -1.73
CA PRO A 135 -12.73 -4.40 -2.83
C PRO A 135 -13.64 -5.52 -3.35
N GLU A 136 -13.21 -6.77 -3.25
CA GLU A 136 -13.99 -7.93 -3.69
C GLU A 136 -15.33 -8.08 -2.96
N ILE A 137 -15.39 -7.63 -1.70
CA ILE A 137 -16.59 -7.76 -0.86
C ILE A 137 -17.15 -6.41 -0.38
N GLN A 138 -16.38 -5.33 -0.51
CA GLN A 138 -16.71 -4.03 0.09
C GLN A 138 -16.47 -2.85 -0.89
N ARG A 139 -16.46 -3.09 -2.20
CA ARG A 139 -16.15 -2.09 -3.23
C ARG A 139 -16.94 -0.79 -3.08
N ASP A 140 -18.20 -0.89 -2.70
CA ASP A 140 -19.09 0.28 -2.57
C ASP A 140 -18.65 1.23 -1.45
N LEU A 141 -17.93 0.75 -0.43
CA LEU A 141 -17.38 1.60 0.62
C LEU A 141 -16.29 2.54 0.10
N ALA A 142 -15.54 2.11 -0.91
CA ALA A 142 -14.45 2.90 -1.51
C ALA A 142 -14.94 3.93 -2.53
N LYS A 143 -16.16 3.77 -3.09
CA LYS A 143 -16.68 4.67 -4.11
C LYS A 143 -16.77 6.11 -3.60
N GLY A 144 -16.19 7.05 -4.36
CA GLY A 144 -16.20 8.47 -4.03
C GLY A 144 -15.30 8.88 -2.86
N LYS A 145 -14.55 7.96 -2.27
CA LYS A 145 -13.61 8.26 -1.17
C LYS A 145 -12.25 8.68 -1.71
N SER A 146 -11.59 9.56 -0.95
CA SER A 146 -10.25 10.06 -1.30
C SER A 146 -9.13 9.40 -0.51
N LEU A 147 -9.43 8.73 0.60
CA LEU A 147 -8.44 8.08 1.47
C LEU A 147 -8.82 6.61 1.66
N ILE A 148 -8.03 5.73 1.08
CA ILE A 148 -8.23 4.29 1.11
C ILE A 148 -7.06 3.62 1.85
N SER A 149 -7.40 2.78 2.81
CA SER A 149 -6.44 1.90 3.50
C SER A 149 -6.58 0.48 2.97
N ASN A 150 -5.54 0.00 2.30
CA ASN A 150 -5.53 -1.36 1.78
C ASN A 150 -5.22 -2.37 2.88
N PRO A 151 -5.95 -3.48 2.98
CA PRO A 151 -5.67 -4.54 3.94
C PRO A 151 -4.29 -5.17 3.77
N GLY A 152 -3.76 -5.76 4.85
CA GLY A 152 -2.58 -6.61 4.77
C GLY A 152 -2.87 -7.94 4.08
N CYS A 153 -1.81 -8.65 3.67
CA CYS A 153 -1.92 -9.93 2.95
C CYS A 153 -2.65 -11.02 3.76
N TYR A 154 -2.34 -11.19 5.05
CA TYR A 154 -3.02 -12.15 5.91
C TYR A 154 -4.52 -11.87 6.08
N PRO A 155 -4.94 -10.65 6.45
CA PRO A 155 -6.36 -10.31 6.51
C PRO A 155 -7.08 -10.51 5.18
N THR A 156 -6.46 -10.13 4.06
CA THR A 156 -7.06 -10.29 2.73
C THR A 156 -7.28 -11.77 2.40
N ALA A 157 -6.23 -12.58 2.52
CA ALA A 157 -6.31 -14.01 2.20
C ALA A 157 -7.31 -14.74 3.10
N THR A 158 -7.24 -14.50 4.42
CA THR A 158 -8.13 -15.12 5.39
C THR A 158 -9.59 -14.73 5.16
N THR A 159 -9.83 -13.42 4.98
CA THR A 159 -11.21 -12.93 4.78
C THR A 159 -11.81 -13.47 3.49
N LEU A 160 -11.08 -13.38 2.37
CA LEU A 160 -11.59 -13.87 1.08
C LEU A 160 -11.81 -15.37 1.08
N GLY A 161 -10.94 -16.15 1.76
CA GLY A 161 -11.10 -17.59 1.90
C GLY A 161 -12.29 -18.01 2.75
N LEU A 162 -12.58 -17.28 3.82
CA LEU A 162 -13.65 -17.61 4.76
C LEU A 162 -15.01 -16.98 4.41
N TYR A 163 -15.00 -15.82 3.74
CA TYR A 163 -16.21 -15.02 3.50
C TYR A 163 -17.38 -15.81 2.89
N PRO A 164 -17.20 -16.62 1.82
CA PRO A 164 -18.31 -17.37 1.25
C PRO A 164 -18.94 -18.34 2.25
N ALA A 165 -18.12 -19.08 2.98
CA ALA A 165 -18.60 -20.07 3.94
C ALA A 165 -19.29 -19.43 5.16
N LEU A 166 -18.76 -18.32 5.65
CA LEU A 166 -19.39 -17.54 6.74
C LEU A 166 -20.71 -16.93 6.29
N LYS A 167 -20.76 -16.36 5.09
CA LYS A 167 -21.96 -15.75 4.54
C LYS A 167 -23.12 -16.74 4.41
N GLU A 168 -22.82 -17.97 4.04
CA GLU A 168 -23.81 -19.05 3.89
C GLU A 168 -24.07 -19.82 5.19
N GLY A 169 -23.43 -19.43 6.32
CA GLY A 169 -23.62 -20.08 7.62
C GLY A 169 -23.09 -21.51 7.69
N LEU A 170 -22.10 -21.85 6.86
CA LEU A 170 -21.53 -23.20 6.73
C LEU A 170 -20.44 -23.51 7.75
N VAL A 171 -20.02 -22.53 8.54
CA VAL A 171 -18.93 -22.67 9.52
C VAL A 171 -19.36 -22.22 10.91
N VAL A 172 -18.78 -22.81 11.93
CA VAL A 172 -18.95 -22.40 13.33
C VAL A 172 -17.83 -21.40 13.65
N GLU A 173 -18.17 -20.11 13.80
CA GLU A 173 -17.22 -19.00 13.87
C GLU A 173 -16.12 -19.17 14.94
N ASN A 174 -16.47 -19.69 16.11
CA ASN A 174 -15.53 -19.87 17.21
C ASN A 174 -14.60 -21.08 17.07
N THR A 175 -14.71 -21.85 15.99
CA THR A 175 -13.84 -23.00 15.69
C THR A 175 -12.85 -22.71 14.56
N ILE A 176 -12.85 -21.49 14.02
CA ILE A 176 -11.97 -21.12 12.92
C ILE A 176 -10.52 -21.04 13.41
N VAL A 177 -9.64 -21.79 12.75
CA VAL A 177 -8.20 -21.76 12.96
C VAL A 177 -7.53 -21.32 11.68
N VAL A 178 -6.66 -20.31 11.76
CA VAL A 178 -5.90 -19.79 10.63
C VAL A 178 -4.43 -20.14 10.81
N ASP A 179 -3.94 -21.07 10.01
CA ASP A 179 -2.51 -21.39 9.92
C ASP A 179 -1.94 -20.71 8.66
N ALA A 180 -1.48 -19.48 8.84
CA ALA A 180 -1.05 -18.62 7.73
C ALA A 180 0.48 -18.61 7.59
N LYS A 181 0.95 -18.92 6.38
CA LYS A 181 2.38 -18.93 6.03
C LYS A 181 2.67 -17.88 4.96
N SER A 182 3.65 -17.02 5.21
CA SER A 182 4.11 -16.03 4.24
C SER A 182 5.26 -16.59 3.40
N GLY A 183 5.24 -16.31 2.11
CA GLY A 183 6.45 -16.42 1.31
C GLY A 183 7.51 -15.39 1.74
N TYR A 184 8.76 -15.61 1.36
CA TYR A 184 9.89 -14.74 1.72
C TYR A 184 9.66 -13.28 1.31
N THR A 185 9.12 -13.03 0.14
CA THR A 185 8.82 -11.68 -0.37
C THR A 185 7.77 -10.93 0.47
N GLY A 186 6.90 -11.65 1.18
CA GLY A 186 5.92 -11.05 2.11
C GLY A 186 6.57 -10.30 3.29
N ALA A 187 7.81 -10.62 3.62
CA ALA A 187 8.57 -9.90 4.64
C ALA A 187 9.16 -8.56 4.14
N GLY A 188 8.98 -8.25 2.86
CA GLY A 188 9.52 -7.05 2.22
C GLY A 188 10.97 -7.20 1.74
N ARG A 189 11.43 -6.24 0.95
CA ARG A 189 12.72 -6.30 0.24
C ARG A 189 13.93 -6.10 1.16
N ARG A 190 13.80 -5.32 2.24
CA ARG A 190 14.94 -5.00 3.09
C ARG A 190 15.39 -6.20 3.91
N PRO A 191 16.69 -6.52 3.91
CA PRO A 191 17.24 -7.52 4.80
C PRO A 191 17.00 -7.14 6.27
N ALA A 192 16.65 -8.11 7.07
CA ALA A 192 16.57 -7.98 8.52
C ALA A 192 16.93 -9.34 9.14
N PRO A 193 17.49 -9.38 10.36
CA PRO A 193 17.91 -10.65 10.98
C PRO A 193 16.80 -11.69 10.98
N ASN A 194 15.58 -11.31 11.31
CA ASN A 194 14.41 -12.20 11.33
C ASN A 194 13.89 -12.62 9.94
N LYS A 195 14.54 -12.19 8.87
CA LYS A 195 14.20 -12.54 7.47
C LYS A 195 15.27 -13.42 6.82
N LEU A 196 16.35 -13.72 7.52
CA LEU A 196 17.43 -14.56 7.01
C LEU A 196 17.01 -16.03 7.10
N LEU A 197 17.11 -16.76 5.97
CA LEU A 197 16.75 -18.17 5.90
C LEU A 197 17.75 -19.10 6.57
N ALA A 198 18.92 -18.58 6.98
CA ALA A 198 20.01 -19.37 7.56
C ALA A 198 20.06 -19.34 9.09
N GLU A 199 19.09 -18.72 9.76
CA GLU A 199 19.02 -18.64 11.22
C GLU A 199 17.67 -19.14 11.75
#